data_7e3d800002f7d6d2b54df6e079542f47
#
_entry.id   7e3d800002f7d6d2b54df6e079542f47
#
_cell.length_a   1.000
_cell.length_b   1.000
_cell.length_c   1.000
_cell.angle_alpha   90.00
_cell.angle_beta   90.00
_cell.angle_gamma   90.00
#
_symmetry.space_group_name_H-M   'P 1'
#
loop_
_entity.id
_entity.type
_entity.pdbx_description
1 polymer ?
#
loop_
_entity_poly.entity_id
_entity_poly.type
_entity_poly.pdbx_seq_one_letter_code
_entity_poly.pdbx_strand_id
1 'polypeptide(L)'
;MFNIKNYRVFGLIFFLSIFLMMLFSSVRAEVVDEVVAVVNNEVITLSELLRVVQVHFSNADPSRYREVLEKLIDQKLIDQATKDMPIKVSEKEIDAMIQGLKEKNKITENQLKDELQQQGLTWEEYRNEISEGIRRNQVLTQTIRSQIILTEKEINDYYQKHPNDFFEPAQVKLEQIFFPVPDQATPEKKKAVLQSAEESLKKIKSGEAFQKVAQGMHLPENNPSCDVGVYKKGDLMGALNEEAFTLKPGEISNVIATDKGYCIIRVLERSEEKTKKIDEVHEAISNYLSQQKMEDKLQDWLQELRTNAYIDIKI
;
A
#
# COMPACT_ATOMS: atom_id res chain seq x y z
N MET A 1 30.46 -36.61 -76.71
CA MET A 1 30.57 -37.84 -75.91
C MET A 1 30.63 -37.39 -74.43
N PHE A 2 29.46 -37.20 -73.81
CA PHE A 2 29.38 -36.73 -72.42
C PHE A 2 29.50 -37.91 -71.43
N ASN A 3 30.43 -37.81 -70.53
CA ASN A 3 30.92 -38.89 -69.67
C ASN A 3 29.97 -39.12 -68.48
N ILE A 4 29.14 -40.16 -68.56
CA ILE A 4 28.08 -40.55 -67.59
C ILE A 4 28.63 -40.99 -66.24
N LYS A 5 29.93 -41.10 -66.07
CA LYS A 5 30.56 -41.60 -64.80
C LYS A 5 30.52 -40.60 -63.65
N ASN A 6 30.37 -39.27 -63.89
CA ASN A 6 30.51 -38.27 -62.87
C ASN A 6 29.16 -38.01 -62.08
N TYR A 7 28.01 -38.39 -62.61
CA TYR A 7 26.72 -38.20 -61.93
C TYR A 7 26.45 -39.19 -60.79
N ARG A 8 27.08 -40.36 -60.82
CA ARG A 8 26.94 -41.37 -59.74
C ARG A 8 27.67 -40.96 -58.46
N VAL A 9 28.85 -40.32 -58.62
CA VAL A 9 29.62 -39.83 -57.47
C VAL A 9 29.02 -38.61 -56.87
N PHE A 10 28.45 -37.68 -57.67
CA PHE A 10 27.75 -36.48 -57.17
C PHE A 10 26.44 -36.82 -56.42
N GLY A 11 25.67 -37.80 -56.94
CA GLY A 11 24.47 -38.29 -56.28
C GLY A 11 24.76 -38.95 -54.92
N LEU A 12 25.84 -39.65 -54.76
CA LEU A 12 26.23 -40.31 -53.52
C LEU A 12 26.70 -39.32 -52.44
N ILE A 13 27.42 -38.28 -52.84
CA ILE A 13 27.89 -37.22 -51.94
C ILE A 13 26.73 -36.37 -51.51
N PHE A 14 25.77 -36.10 -52.37
CA PHE A 14 24.54 -35.32 -52.02
C PHE A 14 23.62 -36.10 -51.07
N PHE A 15 23.48 -37.42 -51.26
CA PHE A 15 22.70 -38.27 -50.34
C PHE A 15 23.39 -38.45 -48.98
N LEU A 16 24.72 -38.50 -48.95
CA LEU A 16 25.49 -38.59 -47.70
C LEU A 16 25.44 -37.29 -46.91
N SER A 17 25.39 -36.12 -47.57
CA SER A 17 25.23 -34.82 -46.91
C SER A 17 23.83 -34.60 -46.32
N ILE A 18 22.78 -35.10 -46.98
CA ILE A 18 21.38 -35.06 -46.45
C ILE A 18 21.22 -36.05 -45.28
N PHE A 19 21.86 -37.20 -45.32
CA PHE A 19 21.85 -38.19 -44.23
C PHE A 19 22.61 -37.68 -43.00
N LEU A 20 23.74 -36.94 -43.20
CA LEU A 20 24.47 -36.30 -42.09
C LEU A 20 23.71 -35.09 -41.48
N MET A 21 22.86 -34.42 -42.26
CA MET A 21 22.03 -33.34 -41.79
C MET A 21 20.81 -33.83 -40.97
N MET A 22 20.35 -35.07 -41.20
CA MET A 22 19.30 -35.70 -40.39
C MET A 22 19.80 -36.26 -39.05
N LEU A 23 21.10 -36.38 -38.82
CA LEU A 23 21.67 -36.78 -37.53
C LEU A 23 21.79 -35.63 -36.52
N PHE A 24 21.57 -34.39 -36.93
CA PHE A 24 21.27 -33.28 -36.01
C PHE A 24 19.81 -33.31 -35.61
N SER A 25 19.34 -34.46 -35.12
CA SER A 25 18.15 -34.51 -34.28
C SER A 25 18.38 -33.53 -33.14
N SER A 26 17.53 -32.51 -33.10
CA SER A 26 17.45 -31.53 -32.03
C SER A 26 17.57 -32.25 -30.69
N VAL A 27 18.74 -32.24 -30.10
CA VAL A 27 18.87 -32.48 -28.66
C VAL A 27 18.07 -31.34 -28.05
N ARG A 28 16.78 -31.58 -27.77
CA ARG A 28 16.08 -30.80 -26.80
C ARG A 28 16.88 -30.99 -25.53
N ALA A 29 17.68 -30.00 -25.20
CA ALA A 29 18.23 -29.90 -23.87
C ALA A 29 16.98 -29.89 -22.95
N GLU A 30 16.71 -31.01 -22.32
CA GLU A 30 15.81 -31.07 -21.19
C GLU A 30 16.43 -30.12 -20.17
N VAL A 31 15.88 -28.96 -20.04
CA VAL A 31 16.32 -28.01 -19.01
C VAL A 31 15.96 -28.69 -17.70
N VAL A 32 16.94 -29.41 -17.13
CA VAL A 32 16.83 -29.95 -15.78
C VAL A 32 16.78 -28.73 -14.88
N ASP A 33 15.62 -28.46 -14.34
CA ASP A 33 15.40 -27.33 -13.43
C ASP A 33 16.22 -27.57 -12.14
N GLU A 34 16.99 -26.59 -11.73
CA GLU A 34 17.86 -26.69 -10.58
C GLU A 34 17.03 -26.69 -9.29
N VAL A 35 17.28 -27.65 -8.39
CA VAL A 35 16.65 -27.72 -7.08
C VAL A 35 17.36 -26.77 -6.13
N VAL A 36 16.68 -25.74 -5.66
CA VAL A 36 17.21 -24.73 -4.73
C VAL A 36 16.87 -25.01 -3.27
N ALA A 37 15.82 -25.79 -3.02
CA ALA A 37 15.52 -26.31 -1.67
C ALA A 37 14.68 -27.59 -1.72
N VAL A 38 14.74 -28.37 -0.65
CA VAL A 38 13.90 -29.53 -0.38
C VAL A 38 13.15 -29.28 0.93
N VAL A 39 11.83 -29.45 0.93
CA VAL A 39 10.96 -29.31 2.10
C VAL A 39 10.18 -30.61 2.27
N ASN A 40 10.57 -31.43 3.24
CA ASN A 40 10.07 -32.79 3.39
C ASN A 40 10.24 -33.61 2.09
N ASN A 41 9.14 -33.92 1.43
CA ASN A 41 9.11 -34.71 0.19
C ASN A 41 8.91 -33.84 -1.09
N GLU A 42 8.92 -32.51 -0.96
CA GLU A 42 8.71 -31.60 -2.08
C GLU A 42 9.94 -30.77 -2.36
N VAL A 43 10.17 -30.47 -3.63
CA VAL A 43 11.29 -29.63 -4.06
C VAL A 43 10.79 -28.23 -4.41
N ILE A 44 11.67 -27.26 -4.23
CA ILE A 44 11.53 -25.91 -4.78
C ILE A 44 12.61 -25.76 -5.85
N THR A 45 12.22 -25.37 -7.06
CA THR A 45 13.14 -25.23 -8.17
C THR A 45 13.55 -23.78 -8.37
N LEU A 46 14.67 -23.60 -9.10
CA LEU A 46 15.15 -22.26 -9.45
C LEU A 46 14.15 -21.51 -10.33
N SER A 47 13.47 -22.19 -11.24
CA SER A 47 12.42 -21.59 -12.08
C SER A 47 11.25 -21.10 -11.23
N GLU A 48 10.84 -21.86 -10.21
CA GLU A 48 9.79 -21.45 -9.27
C GLU A 48 10.21 -20.20 -8.48
N LEU A 49 11.44 -20.19 -7.96
CA LEU A 49 12.00 -19.04 -7.24
C LEU A 49 12.05 -17.79 -8.12
N LEU A 50 12.63 -17.90 -9.33
CA LEU A 50 12.79 -16.77 -10.24
C LEU A 50 11.44 -16.20 -10.70
N ARG A 51 10.42 -17.04 -10.91
CA ARG A 51 9.07 -16.60 -11.25
C ARG A 51 8.51 -15.69 -10.16
N VAL A 52 8.62 -16.09 -8.89
CA VAL A 52 8.14 -15.29 -7.76
C VAL A 52 8.94 -14.00 -7.61
N VAL A 53 10.25 -14.05 -7.81
CA VAL A 53 11.10 -12.85 -7.78
C VAL A 53 10.68 -11.85 -8.86
N GLN A 54 10.44 -12.30 -10.10
CA GLN A 54 10.03 -11.42 -11.22
C GLN A 54 8.68 -10.75 -10.99
N VAL A 55 7.73 -11.46 -10.39
CA VAL A 55 6.39 -10.91 -10.09
C VAL A 55 6.44 -9.83 -9.01
N HIS A 56 7.30 -9.99 -8.00
CA HIS A 56 7.32 -9.10 -6.84
C HIS A 56 8.38 -7.99 -6.93
N PHE A 57 9.40 -8.16 -7.75
CA PHE A 57 10.52 -7.23 -7.85
C PHE A 57 10.85 -6.95 -9.33
N SER A 58 10.74 -5.70 -9.73
CA SER A 58 11.02 -5.24 -11.10
C SER A 58 12.46 -5.46 -11.56
N ASN A 59 13.40 -5.70 -10.63
CA ASN A 59 14.78 -6.09 -10.90
C ASN A 59 15.10 -7.35 -10.07
N ALA A 60 15.52 -8.41 -10.73
CA ALA A 60 15.97 -9.65 -10.10
C ALA A 60 17.30 -9.41 -9.34
N ASP A 61 17.22 -8.83 -8.15
CA ASP A 61 18.36 -8.67 -7.26
C ASP A 61 18.63 -10.00 -6.53
N PRO A 62 19.79 -10.66 -6.78
CA PRO A 62 20.13 -11.92 -6.14
C PRO A 62 20.14 -11.88 -4.61
N SER A 63 20.36 -10.70 -4.00
CA SER A 63 20.29 -10.53 -2.54
C SER A 63 18.91 -10.85 -1.95
N ARG A 64 17.87 -10.80 -2.79
CA ARG A 64 16.47 -11.10 -2.42
C ARG A 64 16.08 -12.56 -2.58
N TYR A 65 16.89 -13.36 -3.28
CA TYR A 65 16.56 -14.77 -3.55
C TYR A 65 16.34 -15.55 -2.26
N ARG A 66 17.18 -15.31 -1.26
CA ARG A 66 17.03 -15.98 0.02
C ARG A 66 15.74 -15.60 0.74
N GLU A 67 15.38 -14.33 0.76
CA GLU A 67 14.12 -13.87 1.37
C GLU A 67 12.89 -14.51 0.69
N VAL A 68 12.88 -14.57 -0.64
CA VAL A 68 11.79 -15.18 -1.40
C VAL A 68 11.78 -16.71 -1.20
N LEU A 69 12.94 -17.35 -1.17
CA LEU A 69 13.03 -18.78 -0.92
C LEU A 69 12.50 -19.16 0.47
N GLU A 70 12.81 -18.39 1.51
CA GLU A 70 12.26 -18.62 2.86
C GLU A 70 10.72 -18.54 2.86
N LYS A 71 10.14 -17.58 2.12
CA LYS A 71 8.68 -17.47 1.95
C LYS A 71 8.08 -18.66 1.19
N LEU A 72 8.78 -19.15 0.16
CA LEU A 72 8.36 -20.35 -0.58
C LEU A 72 8.42 -21.60 0.29
N ILE A 73 9.43 -21.73 1.15
CA ILE A 73 9.55 -22.81 2.14
C ILE A 73 8.37 -22.76 3.11
N ASP A 74 8.06 -21.58 3.68
CA ASP A 74 6.92 -21.40 4.57
C ASP A 74 5.60 -21.76 3.88
N GLN A 75 5.44 -21.32 2.63
CA GLN A 75 4.25 -21.66 1.84
C GLN A 75 4.12 -23.18 1.64
N LYS A 76 5.22 -23.88 1.28
CA LYS A 76 5.20 -25.35 1.14
C LYS A 76 4.83 -26.04 2.45
N LEU A 77 5.37 -25.59 3.58
CA LEU A 77 5.03 -26.14 4.89
C LEU A 77 3.55 -25.95 5.24
N ILE A 78 3.01 -24.76 4.96
CA ILE A 78 1.59 -24.47 5.15
C ILE A 78 0.73 -25.37 4.25
N ASP A 79 1.09 -25.48 2.97
CA ASP A 79 0.36 -26.31 2.01
C ASP A 79 0.32 -27.79 2.46
N GLN A 80 1.46 -28.31 2.92
CA GLN A 80 1.54 -29.68 3.45
C GLN A 80 0.71 -29.86 4.73
N ALA A 81 0.81 -28.93 5.69
CA ALA A 81 0.07 -28.99 6.94
C ALA A 81 -1.45 -28.84 6.74
N THR A 82 -1.88 -28.22 5.67
CA THR A 82 -3.29 -27.93 5.39
C THR A 82 -3.92 -28.84 4.33
N LYS A 83 -3.13 -29.72 3.71
CA LYS A 83 -3.53 -30.55 2.57
C LYS A 83 -4.78 -31.40 2.84
N ASP A 84 -4.84 -32.00 4.01
CA ASP A 84 -5.91 -32.96 4.37
C ASP A 84 -7.10 -32.29 5.07
N MET A 85 -7.09 -30.97 5.21
CA MET A 85 -8.20 -30.26 5.84
C MET A 85 -9.39 -30.13 4.89
N PRO A 86 -10.61 -30.54 5.28
CA PRO A 86 -11.77 -30.63 4.40
C PRO A 86 -12.43 -29.27 4.16
N ILE A 87 -11.70 -28.31 3.62
CA ILE A 87 -12.23 -27.00 3.22
C ILE A 87 -12.52 -27.01 1.72
N LYS A 88 -13.75 -26.72 1.36
CA LYS A 88 -14.18 -26.60 -0.04
C LYS A 88 -14.38 -25.12 -0.39
N VAL A 89 -13.66 -24.66 -1.38
CA VAL A 89 -13.83 -23.33 -1.98
C VAL A 89 -14.95 -23.41 -3.02
N SER A 90 -15.89 -22.49 -2.97
CA SER A 90 -16.96 -22.40 -3.95
C SER A 90 -16.53 -21.60 -5.19
N GLU A 91 -17.11 -21.92 -6.35
CA GLU A 91 -16.90 -21.15 -7.58
C GLU A 91 -17.21 -19.65 -7.40
N LYS A 92 -18.22 -19.33 -6.58
CA LYS A 92 -18.58 -17.94 -6.26
C LYS A 92 -17.46 -17.18 -5.54
N GLU A 93 -16.73 -17.84 -4.66
CA GLU A 93 -15.58 -17.23 -3.96
C GLU A 93 -14.42 -17.00 -4.92
N ILE A 94 -14.17 -17.96 -5.83
CA ILE A 94 -13.15 -17.83 -6.87
C ILE A 94 -13.48 -16.64 -7.79
N ASP A 95 -14.73 -16.57 -8.27
CA ASP A 95 -15.18 -15.49 -9.14
C ASP A 95 -15.11 -14.12 -8.45
N ALA A 96 -15.49 -14.03 -7.18
CA ALA A 96 -15.41 -12.81 -6.38
C ALA A 96 -13.95 -12.35 -6.21
N MET A 97 -13.03 -13.28 -5.95
CA MET A 97 -11.61 -12.97 -5.83
C MET A 97 -11.04 -12.45 -7.16
N ILE A 98 -11.32 -13.12 -8.28
CA ILE A 98 -10.89 -12.70 -9.61
C ILE A 98 -11.45 -11.33 -9.96
N GLN A 99 -12.73 -11.09 -9.66
CA GLN A 99 -13.37 -9.80 -9.90
C GLN A 99 -12.70 -8.67 -9.10
N GLY A 100 -12.41 -8.91 -7.81
CA GLY A 100 -11.69 -7.96 -6.97
C GLY A 100 -10.28 -7.64 -7.48
N LEU A 101 -9.56 -8.65 -7.98
CA LEU A 101 -8.25 -8.46 -8.60
C LEU A 101 -8.34 -7.61 -9.88
N LYS A 102 -9.33 -7.85 -10.73
CA LYS A 102 -9.58 -7.05 -11.95
C LYS A 102 -9.87 -5.58 -11.61
N GLU A 103 -10.72 -5.33 -10.62
CA GLU A 103 -11.08 -3.99 -10.17
C GLU A 103 -9.87 -3.24 -9.58
N LYS A 104 -9.11 -3.91 -8.71
CA LYS A 104 -7.89 -3.34 -8.09
C LYS A 104 -6.84 -2.94 -9.13
N ASN A 105 -6.64 -3.79 -10.15
CA ASN A 105 -5.65 -3.57 -11.19
C ASN A 105 -6.22 -2.77 -12.40
N LYS A 106 -7.53 -2.47 -12.41
CA LYS A 106 -8.23 -1.77 -13.48
C LYS A 106 -8.07 -2.46 -14.85
N ILE A 107 -8.13 -3.79 -14.86
CA ILE A 107 -8.02 -4.61 -16.06
C ILE A 107 -9.33 -5.35 -16.35
N THR A 108 -9.56 -5.61 -17.64
CA THR A 108 -10.69 -6.43 -18.10
C THR A 108 -10.34 -7.92 -18.03
N GLU A 109 -11.37 -8.77 -18.11
CA GLU A 109 -11.14 -10.22 -18.15
C GLU A 109 -10.34 -10.68 -19.36
N ASN A 110 -10.54 -10.04 -20.53
CA ASN A 110 -9.76 -10.36 -21.72
C ASN A 110 -8.28 -9.99 -21.54
N GLN A 111 -7.99 -8.82 -20.97
CA GLN A 111 -6.61 -8.43 -20.67
C GLN A 111 -5.95 -9.39 -19.68
N LEU A 112 -6.68 -9.82 -18.64
CA LEU A 112 -6.17 -10.83 -17.71
C LEU A 112 -5.88 -12.16 -18.43
N LYS A 113 -6.77 -12.63 -19.29
CA LYS A 113 -6.56 -13.87 -20.08
C LYS A 113 -5.36 -13.76 -21.02
N ASP A 114 -5.17 -12.61 -21.66
CA ASP A 114 -4.04 -12.36 -22.55
C ASP A 114 -2.70 -12.36 -21.78
N GLU A 115 -2.68 -11.75 -20.58
CA GLU A 115 -1.50 -11.77 -19.71
C GLU A 115 -1.16 -13.19 -19.22
N LEU A 116 -2.15 -13.99 -18.84
CA LEU A 116 -1.97 -15.38 -18.43
C LEU A 116 -1.40 -16.21 -19.58
N GLN A 117 -1.94 -16.03 -20.78
CA GLN A 117 -1.43 -16.74 -21.98
C GLN A 117 0.03 -16.38 -22.29
N GLN A 118 0.42 -15.11 -22.12
CA GLN A 118 1.83 -14.71 -22.26
C GLN A 118 2.74 -15.37 -21.22
N GLN A 119 2.21 -15.68 -20.05
CA GLN A 119 2.92 -16.39 -18.99
C GLN A 119 2.85 -17.92 -19.14
N GLY A 120 2.16 -18.41 -20.17
CA GLY A 120 1.99 -19.85 -20.41
C GLY A 120 0.97 -20.54 -19.50
N LEU A 121 0.10 -19.75 -18.83
CA LEU A 121 -0.95 -20.25 -17.94
C LEU A 121 -2.30 -20.29 -18.65
N THR A 122 -3.02 -21.37 -18.47
CA THR A 122 -4.42 -21.49 -18.88
C THR A 122 -5.33 -20.81 -17.88
N TRP A 123 -6.55 -20.44 -18.30
CA TRP A 123 -7.57 -19.90 -17.42
C TRP A 123 -7.96 -20.86 -16.29
N GLU A 124 -7.98 -22.16 -16.57
CA GLU A 124 -8.31 -23.21 -15.59
C GLU A 124 -7.22 -23.35 -14.53
N GLU A 125 -5.95 -23.39 -14.94
CA GLU A 125 -4.81 -23.40 -14.01
C GLU A 125 -4.83 -22.18 -13.09
N TYR A 126 -5.08 -21.00 -13.65
CA TYR A 126 -5.19 -19.78 -12.85
C TYR A 126 -6.33 -19.85 -11.83
N ARG A 127 -7.52 -20.33 -12.23
CA ARG A 127 -8.65 -20.54 -11.30
C ARG A 127 -8.29 -21.52 -10.18
N ASN A 128 -7.59 -22.58 -10.51
CA ASN A 128 -7.10 -23.55 -9.53
C ASN A 128 -6.10 -22.92 -8.55
N GLU A 129 -5.17 -22.11 -9.03
CA GLU A 129 -4.25 -21.36 -8.15
C GLU A 129 -4.98 -20.40 -7.21
N ILE A 130 -5.98 -19.68 -7.71
CA ILE A 130 -6.85 -18.82 -6.88
C ILE A 130 -7.61 -19.65 -5.85
N SER A 131 -8.19 -20.78 -6.24
CA SER A 131 -8.90 -21.71 -5.35
C SER A 131 -8.00 -22.21 -4.22
N GLU A 132 -6.77 -22.65 -4.55
CA GLU A 132 -5.80 -23.10 -3.54
C GLU A 132 -5.36 -21.97 -2.62
N GLY A 133 -5.20 -20.75 -3.15
CA GLY A 133 -4.91 -19.56 -2.34
C GLY A 133 -6.03 -19.23 -1.35
N ILE A 134 -7.29 -19.29 -1.79
CA ILE A 134 -8.47 -19.10 -0.92
C ILE A 134 -8.54 -20.20 0.14
N ARG A 135 -8.40 -21.47 -0.27
CA ARG A 135 -8.41 -22.63 0.64
C ARG A 135 -7.36 -22.47 1.73
N ARG A 136 -6.14 -22.17 1.35
CA ARG A 136 -5.01 -21.94 2.28
C ARG A 136 -5.34 -20.84 3.29
N ASN A 137 -5.85 -19.72 2.83
CA ASN A 137 -6.22 -18.60 3.70
C ASN A 137 -7.34 -18.98 4.68
N GLN A 138 -8.37 -19.72 4.21
CA GLN A 138 -9.47 -20.20 5.06
C GLN A 138 -8.97 -21.16 6.13
N VAL A 139 -8.09 -22.11 5.76
CA VAL A 139 -7.49 -23.06 6.71
C VAL A 139 -6.65 -22.31 7.75
N LEU A 140 -5.77 -21.41 7.32
CA LEU A 140 -4.96 -20.60 8.21
C LEU A 140 -5.83 -19.81 9.19
N THR A 141 -6.82 -19.09 8.65
CA THR A 141 -7.73 -18.28 9.45
C THR A 141 -8.48 -19.16 10.47
N GLN A 142 -9.00 -20.30 10.07
CA GLN A 142 -9.72 -21.19 10.96
C GLN A 142 -8.83 -21.80 12.04
N THR A 143 -7.64 -22.27 11.66
CA THR A 143 -6.67 -22.89 12.57
C THR A 143 -6.18 -21.90 13.63
N ILE A 144 -5.75 -20.72 13.18
CA ILE A 144 -5.18 -19.70 14.06
C ILE A 144 -6.28 -19.00 14.87
N ARG A 145 -7.40 -18.62 14.24
CA ARG A 145 -8.47 -17.88 14.90
C ARG A 145 -9.09 -18.66 16.07
N SER A 146 -9.18 -19.99 15.96
CA SER A 146 -9.67 -20.83 17.05
C SER A 146 -8.78 -20.79 18.32
N GLN A 147 -7.53 -20.38 18.19
CA GLN A 147 -6.55 -20.28 19.28
C GLN A 147 -6.47 -18.87 19.88
N ILE A 148 -7.15 -17.89 19.28
CA ILE A 148 -7.10 -16.50 19.75
C ILE A 148 -8.21 -16.29 20.77
N ILE A 149 -7.80 -16.01 21.99
CA ILE A 149 -8.67 -15.55 23.07
C ILE A 149 -8.25 -14.10 23.36
N LEU A 150 -9.16 -13.16 23.14
CA LEU A 150 -9.00 -11.76 23.55
C LEU A 150 -9.91 -11.49 24.73
N THR A 151 -9.34 -10.97 25.80
CA THR A 151 -10.05 -10.66 27.04
C THR A 151 -10.29 -9.16 27.17
N GLU A 152 -11.37 -8.79 27.87
CA GLU A 152 -11.67 -7.38 28.22
C GLU A 152 -10.52 -6.72 28.99
N LYS A 153 -9.79 -7.52 29.79
CA LYS A 153 -8.62 -7.03 30.51
C LYS A 153 -7.54 -6.54 29.56
N GLU A 154 -7.26 -7.27 28.48
CA GLU A 154 -6.23 -6.88 27.50
C GLU A 154 -6.62 -5.60 26.75
N ILE A 155 -7.89 -5.44 26.42
CA ILE A 155 -8.42 -4.22 25.79
C ILE A 155 -8.24 -3.04 26.74
N ASN A 156 -8.62 -3.19 27.99
CA ASN A 156 -8.46 -2.15 29.00
C ASN A 156 -6.96 -1.83 29.26
N ASP A 157 -6.12 -2.85 29.36
CA ASP A 157 -4.67 -2.68 29.56
C ASP A 157 -4.03 -1.92 28.38
N TYR A 158 -4.46 -2.21 27.14
CA TYR A 158 -3.98 -1.49 25.95
C TYR A 158 -4.40 -0.03 26.01
N TYR A 159 -5.68 0.24 26.26
CA TYR A 159 -6.20 1.60 26.36
C TYR A 159 -5.45 2.43 27.40
N GLN A 160 -5.17 1.85 28.57
CA GLN A 160 -4.45 2.53 29.65
C GLN A 160 -2.98 2.79 29.35
N LYS A 161 -2.32 1.88 28.61
CA LYS A 161 -0.89 1.98 28.27
C LYS A 161 -0.63 2.90 27.09
N HIS A 162 -1.63 3.18 26.24
CA HIS A 162 -1.49 3.95 25.02
C HIS A 162 -2.42 5.18 24.99
N PRO A 163 -2.40 6.07 26.01
CA PRO A 163 -3.34 7.18 26.09
C PRO A 163 -3.20 8.16 24.92
N ASN A 164 -2.01 8.28 24.34
CA ASN A 164 -1.75 9.17 23.21
C ASN A 164 -2.44 8.72 21.90
N ASP A 165 -2.70 7.43 21.75
CA ASP A 165 -3.37 6.88 20.56
C ASP A 165 -4.86 7.28 20.50
N PHE A 166 -5.41 7.68 21.65
CA PHE A 166 -6.81 8.05 21.82
C PHE A 166 -7.01 9.53 22.08
N PHE A 167 -5.93 10.30 22.10
CA PHE A 167 -5.97 11.74 22.27
C PHE A 167 -6.26 12.43 20.95
N GLU A 168 -7.33 13.22 20.90
CA GLU A 168 -7.65 14.12 19.81
C GLU A 168 -7.32 15.55 20.23
N PRO A 169 -6.35 16.20 19.59
CA PRO A 169 -6.04 17.60 19.87
C PRO A 169 -7.19 18.50 19.49
N ALA A 170 -7.30 19.65 20.15
CA ALA A 170 -8.23 20.70 19.75
C ALA A 170 -8.00 21.07 18.29
N GLN A 171 -9.09 21.31 17.55
CA GLN A 171 -9.06 21.71 16.15
C GLN A 171 -9.90 22.96 15.94
N VAL A 172 -9.47 23.79 15.01
CA VAL A 172 -10.23 24.92 14.52
C VAL A 172 -10.36 24.84 13.01
N LYS A 173 -11.57 25.12 12.53
CA LYS A 173 -11.81 25.42 11.12
C LYS A 173 -11.94 26.92 11.01
N LEU A 174 -11.08 27.52 10.25
CA LEU A 174 -11.05 28.96 10.09
C LEU A 174 -10.90 29.36 8.61
N GLU A 175 -11.31 30.56 8.32
CA GLU A 175 -10.96 31.26 7.10
C GLU A 175 -10.03 32.44 7.43
N GLN A 176 -9.13 32.75 6.52
CA GLN A 176 -8.14 33.79 6.72
C GLN A 176 -8.05 34.73 5.53
N ILE A 177 -7.72 36.00 5.82
CA ILE A 177 -7.28 36.98 4.85
C ILE A 177 -5.82 37.30 5.17
N PHE A 178 -4.92 37.02 4.25
CA PHE A 178 -3.49 37.26 4.44
C PHE A 178 -3.02 38.46 3.63
N PHE A 179 -2.27 39.35 4.27
CA PHE A 179 -1.69 40.58 3.74
C PHE A 179 -0.17 40.41 3.67
N PRO A 180 0.39 39.99 2.55
CA PRO A 180 1.82 39.72 2.47
C PRO A 180 2.67 40.98 2.57
N VAL A 181 3.75 40.88 3.34
CA VAL A 181 4.80 41.90 3.42
C VAL A 181 6.07 41.29 2.82
N PRO A 182 6.63 41.83 1.72
CA PRO A 182 7.86 41.34 1.15
C PRO A 182 9.03 41.41 2.17
N ASP A 183 9.94 40.45 2.12
CA ASP A 183 11.07 40.33 3.07
C ASP A 183 11.94 41.61 3.18
N GLN A 184 12.07 42.38 2.09
CA GLN A 184 12.84 43.64 2.02
C GLN A 184 11.95 44.88 1.97
N ALA A 185 10.73 44.81 2.54
CA ALA A 185 9.80 45.94 2.53
C ALA A 185 10.34 47.08 3.43
N THR A 186 10.24 48.31 2.91
CA THR A 186 10.56 49.51 3.69
C THR A 186 9.55 49.72 4.82
N PRO A 187 9.88 50.45 5.88
CA PRO A 187 8.94 50.77 6.97
C PRO A 187 7.64 51.38 6.49
N GLU A 188 7.69 52.23 5.46
CA GLU A 188 6.54 52.90 4.85
C GLU A 188 5.62 51.83 4.20
N LYS A 189 6.19 50.86 3.48
CA LYS A 189 5.43 49.79 2.84
C LYS A 189 4.81 48.87 3.86
N LYS A 190 5.50 48.51 4.94
CA LYS A 190 4.96 47.74 6.06
C LYS A 190 3.76 48.43 6.68
N LYS A 191 3.89 49.77 6.91
CA LYS A 191 2.80 50.60 7.46
C LYS A 191 1.60 50.66 6.53
N ALA A 192 1.80 50.76 5.22
CA ALA A 192 0.73 50.76 4.23
C ALA A 192 -0.03 49.43 4.19
N VAL A 193 0.68 48.31 4.31
CA VAL A 193 0.05 46.97 4.36
C VAL A 193 -0.75 46.80 5.65
N LEU A 194 -0.21 47.23 6.80
CA LEU A 194 -0.93 47.22 8.06
C LEU A 194 -2.21 48.06 8.01
N GLN A 195 -2.12 49.28 7.45
CA GLN A 195 -3.29 50.17 7.30
C GLN A 195 -4.39 49.49 6.42
N SER A 196 -3.98 48.81 5.32
CA SER A 196 -4.90 48.06 4.47
C SER A 196 -5.60 46.91 5.23
N ALA A 197 -4.85 46.21 6.08
CA ALA A 197 -5.43 45.18 6.95
C ALA A 197 -6.43 45.75 7.96
N GLU A 198 -6.09 46.89 8.62
CA GLU A 198 -6.96 47.56 9.56
C GLU A 198 -8.23 48.09 8.88
N GLU A 199 -8.16 48.67 7.69
CA GLU A 199 -9.32 49.11 6.91
C GLU A 199 -10.23 47.92 6.54
N SER A 200 -9.62 46.79 6.13
CA SER A 200 -10.36 45.55 5.85
C SER A 200 -11.07 45.03 7.08
N LEU A 201 -10.40 45.00 8.23
CA LEU A 201 -11.01 44.61 9.50
C LEU A 201 -12.20 45.54 9.87
N LYS A 202 -12.05 46.85 9.65
CA LYS A 202 -13.11 47.82 9.91
C LYS A 202 -14.37 47.57 9.06
N LYS A 203 -14.17 47.25 7.77
CA LYS A 203 -15.27 46.87 6.87
C LYS A 203 -15.98 45.59 7.35
N ILE A 204 -15.22 44.58 7.71
CA ILE A 204 -15.80 43.35 8.25
C ILE A 204 -16.57 43.58 9.54
N LYS A 205 -16.01 44.34 10.50
CA LYS A 205 -16.65 44.70 11.75
C LYS A 205 -17.89 45.61 11.55
N SER A 206 -17.97 46.33 10.43
CA SER A 206 -19.17 47.10 10.07
C SER A 206 -20.28 46.28 9.39
N GLY A 207 -20.08 44.96 9.21
CA GLY A 207 -21.08 44.02 8.70
C GLY A 207 -20.87 43.60 7.24
N GLU A 208 -19.78 44.02 6.61
CA GLU A 208 -19.44 43.51 5.27
C GLU A 208 -19.01 42.04 5.35
N ALA A 209 -19.47 41.20 4.42
CA ALA A 209 -19.17 39.78 4.46
C ALA A 209 -17.65 39.54 4.31
N PHE A 210 -17.08 38.69 5.16
CA PHE A 210 -15.64 38.35 5.21
C PHE A 210 -15.11 37.98 3.85
N GLN A 211 -15.78 37.08 3.13
CA GLN A 211 -15.39 36.64 1.78
C GLN A 211 -15.46 37.76 0.76
N LYS A 212 -16.44 38.69 0.88
CA LYS A 212 -16.55 39.82 -0.04
C LYS A 212 -15.41 40.80 0.11
N VAL A 213 -14.98 41.06 1.36
CA VAL A 213 -13.80 41.90 1.65
C VAL A 213 -12.53 41.22 1.13
N ALA A 214 -12.42 39.91 1.34
CA ALA A 214 -11.30 39.12 0.80
C ALA A 214 -11.19 39.19 -0.71
N GLN A 215 -12.31 39.01 -1.45
CA GLN A 215 -12.36 39.06 -2.92
C GLN A 215 -12.10 40.45 -3.51
N GLY A 216 -12.44 41.50 -2.77
CA GLY A 216 -12.20 42.90 -3.17
C GLY A 216 -10.75 43.33 -3.12
N MET A 217 -9.85 42.47 -2.65
CA MET A 217 -8.43 42.75 -2.53
C MET A 217 -7.68 42.26 -3.79
N HIS A 218 -6.90 43.14 -4.40
CA HIS A 218 -5.97 42.78 -5.48
C HIS A 218 -4.73 42.12 -4.89
N LEU A 219 -4.85 40.84 -4.53
CA LEU A 219 -3.72 40.01 -4.10
C LEU A 219 -3.07 39.34 -5.33
N PRO A 220 -1.75 39.02 -5.27
CA PRO A 220 -1.09 38.26 -6.34
C PRO A 220 -1.82 36.97 -6.66
N GLU A 221 -1.84 36.57 -7.94
CA GLU A 221 -2.59 35.41 -8.46
C GLU A 221 -2.35 34.08 -7.71
N ASN A 222 -1.26 33.97 -7.00
CA ASN A 222 -0.87 32.74 -6.24
C ASN A 222 -1.22 32.81 -4.73
N ASN A 223 -1.96 33.79 -4.29
CA ASN A 223 -2.36 33.93 -2.89
C ASN A 223 -3.89 34.03 -2.79
N PRO A 224 -4.56 32.92 -2.41
CA PRO A 224 -6.03 32.93 -2.30
C PRO A 224 -6.42 33.99 -1.25
N SER A 225 -7.29 34.91 -1.67
CA SER A 225 -7.77 36.02 -0.83
C SER A 225 -8.56 35.55 0.40
N CYS A 226 -9.02 34.31 0.38
CA CYS A 226 -9.70 33.68 1.51
C CYS A 226 -9.42 32.18 1.46
N ASP A 227 -8.58 31.69 2.36
CA ASP A 227 -8.28 30.27 2.53
C ASP A 227 -9.09 29.73 3.70
N VAL A 228 -9.72 28.56 3.49
CA VAL A 228 -10.46 27.84 4.52
C VAL A 228 -9.71 26.57 4.84
N GLY A 229 -9.26 26.46 6.08
CA GLY A 229 -8.49 25.31 6.54
C GLY A 229 -8.95 24.77 7.88
N VAL A 230 -8.63 23.50 8.14
CA VAL A 230 -8.77 22.84 9.43
C VAL A 230 -7.37 22.65 10.01
N TYR A 231 -7.15 23.17 11.20
CA TYR A 231 -5.84 23.16 11.86
C TYR A 231 -5.97 22.56 13.25
N LYS A 232 -5.01 21.72 13.62
CA LYS A 232 -4.85 21.24 15.00
C LYS A 232 -4.08 22.26 15.82
N LYS A 233 -4.27 22.23 17.12
CA LYS A 233 -3.49 23.08 18.05
C LYS A 233 -2.00 22.76 17.89
N GLY A 234 -1.24 23.77 17.48
CA GLY A 234 0.18 23.66 17.17
C GLY A 234 0.55 23.63 15.68
N ASP A 235 -0.43 23.49 14.76
CA ASP A 235 -0.18 23.54 13.31
C ASP A 235 0.09 24.97 12.81
N LEU A 236 -0.49 25.95 13.50
CA LEU A 236 -0.30 27.39 13.20
C LEU A 236 0.87 27.95 14.00
N MET A 237 1.57 28.93 13.44
CA MET A 237 2.77 29.50 14.07
C MET A 237 2.43 30.74 14.93
N GLY A 238 3.13 30.87 16.06
CA GLY A 238 3.16 32.06 16.88
C GLY A 238 1.77 32.59 17.31
N ALA A 239 1.60 33.90 17.23
CA ALA A 239 0.37 34.59 17.64
C ALA A 239 -0.89 34.11 16.90
N LEU A 240 -0.75 33.60 15.67
CA LEU A 240 -1.86 33.05 14.90
C LEU A 240 -2.46 31.81 15.57
N ASN A 241 -1.63 30.93 16.12
CA ASN A 241 -2.09 29.75 16.85
C ASN A 241 -2.84 30.13 18.14
N GLU A 242 -2.28 31.07 18.91
CA GLU A 242 -2.91 31.49 20.16
C GLU A 242 -4.28 32.14 19.91
N GLU A 243 -4.38 33.04 18.94
CA GLU A 243 -5.60 33.75 18.61
C GLU A 243 -6.66 32.79 18.04
N ALA A 244 -6.28 31.87 17.10
CA ALA A 244 -7.18 30.92 16.50
C ALA A 244 -7.87 30.00 17.53
N PHE A 245 -7.16 29.60 18.59
CA PHE A 245 -7.66 28.73 19.64
C PHE A 245 -8.28 29.47 20.83
N THR A 246 -8.27 30.80 20.84
CA THR A 246 -8.92 31.63 21.84
C THR A 246 -10.31 32.09 21.38
N LEU A 247 -10.45 32.39 20.09
CA LEU A 247 -11.68 32.85 19.48
C LEU A 247 -12.77 31.77 19.50
N LYS A 248 -14.04 32.23 19.65
CA LYS A 248 -15.23 31.38 19.54
C LYS A 248 -15.67 31.26 18.07
N PRO A 249 -16.42 30.19 17.72
CA PRO A 249 -17.06 30.09 16.41
C PRO A 249 -17.87 31.37 16.07
N GLY A 250 -17.62 31.93 14.89
CA GLY A 250 -18.18 33.18 14.39
C GLY A 250 -17.36 34.42 14.71
N GLU A 251 -16.42 34.38 15.66
CA GLU A 251 -15.60 35.52 16.03
C GLU A 251 -14.48 35.79 15.01
N ILE A 252 -14.10 37.06 14.90
CA ILE A 252 -13.08 37.57 13.99
C ILE A 252 -11.94 38.14 14.83
N SER A 253 -10.72 37.82 14.50
CA SER A 253 -9.52 38.34 15.17
C SER A 253 -9.33 39.83 14.94
N ASN A 254 -8.45 40.44 15.74
CA ASN A 254 -7.78 41.66 15.34
C ASN A 254 -6.78 41.37 14.22
N VAL A 255 -6.10 42.40 13.71
CA VAL A 255 -4.98 42.19 12.77
C VAL A 255 -3.84 41.52 13.53
N ILE A 256 -3.46 40.32 13.08
CA ILE A 256 -2.39 39.51 13.66
C ILE A 256 -1.12 39.73 12.84
N ALA A 257 -0.04 40.12 13.50
CA ALA A 257 1.27 40.21 12.87
C ALA A 257 1.91 38.82 12.80
N THR A 258 2.42 38.47 11.61
CA THR A 258 3.17 37.25 11.34
C THR A 258 4.52 37.59 10.73
N ASP A 259 5.44 36.63 10.64
CA ASP A 259 6.76 36.85 10.04
C ASP A 259 6.70 37.26 8.56
N LYS A 260 5.61 36.89 7.86
CA LYS A 260 5.44 37.15 6.42
C LYS A 260 4.42 38.26 6.09
N GLY A 261 3.86 38.90 7.10
CA GLY A 261 2.86 39.95 6.90
C GLY A 261 1.82 40.00 8.00
N TYR A 262 0.58 40.35 7.62
CA TYR A 262 -0.53 40.46 8.55
C TYR A 262 -1.65 39.51 8.16
N CYS A 263 -2.41 39.07 9.14
CA CYS A 263 -3.50 38.13 8.93
C CYS A 263 -4.74 38.54 9.72
N ILE A 264 -5.93 38.35 9.16
CA ILE A 264 -7.22 38.41 9.86
C ILE A 264 -7.83 37.04 9.71
N ILE A 265 -8.29 36.45 10.80
CA ILE A 265 -8.96 35.14 10.78
C ILE A 265 -10.39 35.25 11.29
N ARG A 266 -11.25 34.36 10.81
CA ARG A 266 -12.56 34.08 11.37
C ARG A 266 -12.67 32.59 11.68
N VAL A 267 -12.98 32.26 12.92
CA VAL A 267 -13.21 30.86 13.32
C VAL A 267 -14.62 30.45 12.87
N LEU A 268 -14.71 29.38 12.11
CA LEU A 268 -15.97 28.81 11.63
C LEU A 268 -16.49 27.74 12.59
N GLU A 269 -15.59 26.82 12.97
CA GLU A 269 -15.88 25.70 13.86
C GLU A 269 -14.70 25.50 14.81
N ARG A 270 -14.95 24.99 15.99
CA ARG A 270 -13.92 24.65 16.97
C ARG A 270 -14.29 23.37 17.69
N SER A 271 -13.35 22.48 17.87
CA SER A 271 -13.44 21.34 18.79
C SER A 271 -12.41 21.47 19.90
N GLU A 272 -12.80 21.09 21.10
CA GLU A 272 -11.87 21.01 22.23
C GLU A 272 -11.05 19.72 22.14
N GLU A 273 -9.90 19.72 22.79
CA GLU A 273 -9.12 18.50 22.99
C GLU A 273 -9.92 17.50 23.81
N LYS A 274 -9.87 16.24 23.42
CA LYS A 274 -10.53 15.17 24.17
C LYS A 274 -9.75 13.87 24.04
N THR A 275 -9.85 13.03 25.06
CA THR A 275 -9.46 11.63 24.95
C THR A 275 -10.73 10.83 24.67
N LYS A 276 -10.73 10.06 23.59
CA LYS A 276 -11.82 9.13 23.28
C LYS A 276 -12.03 8.17 24.43
N LYS A 277 -13.27 7.96 24.83
CA LYS A 277 -13.59 6.98 25.88
C LYS A 277 -13.37 5.56 25.36
N ILE A 278 -13.09 4.64 26.27
CA ILE A 278 -12.85 3.24 25.90
C ILE A 278 -14.00 2.65 25.07
N ASP A 279 -15.24 2.99 25.39
CA ASP A 279 -16.42 2.51 24.66
C ASP A 279 -16.44 2.96 23.18
N GLU A 280 -15.86 4.15 22.89
CA GLU A 280 -15.78 4.70 21.53
C GLU A 280 -14.70 4.01 20.68
N VAL A 281 -13.71 3.38 21.33
CA VAL A 281 -12.54 2.77 20.67
C VAL A 281 -12.41 1.28 20.93
N HIS A 282 -13.31 0.70 21.71
CA HIS A 282 -13.28 -0.71 22.11
C HIS A 282 -13.17 -1.66 20.91
N GLU A 283 -14.01 -1.48 19.91
CA GLU A 283 -14.00 -2.32 18.71
C GLU A 283 -12.68 -2.16 17.91
N ALA A 284 -12.18 -0.93 17.80
CA ALA A 284 -10.92 -0.66 17.11
C ALA A 284 -9.73 -1.32 17.83
N ILE A 285 -9.68 -1.24 19.17
CA ILE A 285 -8.66 -1.90 20.00
C ILE A 285 -8.79 -3.42 19.88
N SER A 286 -10.02 -3.95 19.98
CA SER A 286 -10.30 -5.37 19.85
C SER A 286 -9.81 -5.93 18.51
N ASN A 287 -10.13 -5.24 17.42
CA ASN A 287 -9.69 -5.63 16.08
C ASN A 287 -8.16 -5.58 15.95
N TYR A 288 -7.53 -4.52 16.45
CA TYR A 288 -6.08 -4.36 16.43
C TYR A 288 -5.38 -5.47 17.21
N LEU A 289 -5.78 -5.73 18.46
CA LEU A 289 -5.18 -6.76 19.30
C LEU A 289 -5.44 -8.18 18.76
N SER A 290 -6.63 -8.42 18.20
CA SER A 290 -6.93 -9.69 17.53
C SER A 290 -6.03 -9.93 16.33
N GLN A 291 -5.77 -8.90 15.53
CA GLN A 291 -4.86 -8.99 14.39
C GLN A 291 -3.41 -9.26 14.85
N GLN A 292 -2.93 -8.55 15.87
CA GLN A 292 -1.60 -8.82 16.43
C GLN A 292 -1.47 -10.25 16.93
N LYS A 293 -2.44 -10.72 17.73
CA LYS A 293 -2.44 -12.10 18.21
C LYS A 293 -2.50 -13.12 17.08
N MET A 294 -3.20 -12.82 15.99
CA MET A 294 -3.25 -13.67 14.81
C MET A 294 -1.87 -13.78 14.16
N GLU A 295 -1.18 -12.66 14.04
CA GLU A 295 0.17 -12.62 13.45
C GLU A 295 1.17 -13.37 14.33
N ASP A 296 1.17 -13.13 15.63
CA ASP A 296 2.03 -13.85 16.60
C ASP A 296 1.78 -15.36 16.54
N LYS A 297 0.51 -15.79 16.58
CA LYS A 297 0.14 -17.20 16.49
C LYS A 297 0.52 -17.85 15.16
N LEU A 298 0.42 -17.12 14.06
CA LEU A 298 0.88 -17.58 12.75
C LEU A 298 2.39 -17.82 12.77
N GLN A 299 3.17 -16.90 13.34
CA GLN A 299 4.62 -17.03 13.46
C GLN A 299 5.00 -18.23 14.36
N ASP A 300 4.34 -18.38 15.52
CA ASP A 300 4.53 -19.53 16.40
C ASP A 300 4.28 -20.85 15.66
N TRP A 301 3.17 -20.93 14.94
CA TRP A 301 2.79 -22.12 14.17
C TRP A 301 3.77 -22.41 13.02
N LEU A 302 4.20 -21.40 12.28
CA LEU A 302 5.22 -21.55 11.24
C LEU A 302 6.54 -22.04 11.82
N GLN A 303 6.94 -21.53 12.98
CA GLN A 303 8.14 -21.97 13.67
C GLN A 303 8.03 -23.46 14.11
N GLU A 304 6.86 -23.87 14.56
CA GLU A 304 6.58 -25.28 14.88
C GLU A 304 6.66 -26.17 13.64
N LEU A 305 6.05 -25.75 12.52
CA LEU A 305 6.14 -26.47 11.25
C LEU A 305 7.59 -26.63 10.77
N ARG A 306 8.38 -25.55 10.84
CA ARG A 306 9.80 -25.57 10.48
C ARG A 306 10.62 -26.52 11.37
N THR A 307 10.34 -26.53 12.67
CA THR A 307 11.05 -27.38 13.63
C THR A 307 10.81 -28.87 13.37
N ASN A 308 9.59 -29.21 12.90
CA ASN A 308 9.19 -30.59 12.65
C ASN A 308 9.45 -31.05 11.20
N ALA A 309 9.93 -30.17 10.33
CA ALA A 309 10.16 -30.46 8.91
C ALA A 309 11.64 -30.72 8.61
N TYR A 310 11.87 -31.53 7.58
CA TYR A 310 13.17 -31.60 6.92
C TYR A 310 13.27 -30.49 5.89
N ILE A 311 14.24 -29.59 6.08
CA ILE A 311 14.50 -28.45 5.16
C ILE A 311 15.98 -28.51 4.78
N ASP A 312 16.26 -28.62 3.46
CA ASP A 312 17.60 -28.61 2.88
C ASP A 312 17.68 -27.52 1.83
N ILE A 313 18.41 -26.44 2.11
CA ILE A 313 18.61 -25.27 1.22
C ILE A 313 19.94 -25.43 0.52
N LYS A 314 19.92 -25.32 -0.83
CA LYS A 314 21.06 -25.61 -1.73
C LYS A 314 21.72 -24.38 -2.34
N ILE A 315 21.16 -23.16 -2.11
CA ILE A 315 21.69 -21.88 -2.61
C ILE A 315 22.14 -20.97 -1.48
#